data_fcad64149263aade8d13096c92b5a3c7
#
_entry.id   fcad64149263aade8d13096c92b5a3c7
#
_cell.length_a   1.000
_cell.length_b   1.000
_cell.length_c   1.000
_cell.angle_alpha   90.00
_cell.angle_beta   90.00
_cell.angle_gamma   90.00
#
_symmetry.space_group_name_H-M   'P 1'
#
loop_
_entity.id
_entity.type
_entity.pdbx_description
1 polymer ?
#
loop_
_entity_poly.entity_id
_entity_poly.type
_entity_poly.pdbx_seq_one_letter_code
_entity_poly.pdbx_strand_id
1 'polypeptide(L)'
;MAKIAVVIPKYGLIGGAEQFVAELTEKLAVKTGHDFLVCANRWQTLSSAVIFHKIPIFSFPKFLTTPSFAYFTRRYLATDVYDLIHTHDRIFSADIFTLHGIPHRYWVRNVRQKKMSLYDITTAWMEKKMVMDSGCRKFIAVSELTKGIFLDEYPTVQEKVSVIHPGVNLSDYTISDREAVRVKIREAYGIGPNEPLLAFASMNFEIKGLDFIINALGKLKSRKYSFRLLVAGKGNTSKYTRLAQQAGVAENIIFTGKLDKRNLIRHYLASDIYIMLSAFDTFGMVVLEAMAAGLPVIISSNVGAKDLVRENENGFVIADTSNTEIVTDKIERLLDKNTHWRMSRAASATASQNTWDHVVEKYVQIYREVLQNKQRD
;
A
#
# COMPACT_ATOMS: atom_id res chain seq x y z
N MET A 1 -15.17 -14.46 -24.77
CA MET A 1 -14.37 -13.24 -24.51
C MET A 1 -15.32 -12.27 -23.83
N ALA A 2 -14.97 -11.77 -22.63
CA ALA A 2 -15.87 -10.92 -21.86
C ALA A 2 -15.41 -9.45 -21.96
N LYS A 3 -16.35 -8.52 -21.94
CA LYS A 3 -16.11 -7.08 -21.92
C LYS A 3 -16.15 -6.56 -20.50
N ILE A 4 -15.02 -6.11 -20.00
CA ILE A 4 -14.82 -5.74 -18.59
C ILE A 4 -14.55 -4.24 -18.46
N ALA A 5 -15.33 -3.57 -17.63
CA ALA A 5 -15.09 -2.17 -17.27
C ALA A 5 -14.37 -2.09 -15.93
N VAL A 6 -13.21 -1.42 -15.90
CA VAL A 6 -12.47 -1.09 -14.67
C VAL A 6 -12.64 0.40 -14.38
N VAL A 7 -13.00 0.75 -13.16
CA VAL A 7 -13.34 2.14 -12.81
C VAL A 7 -12.45 2.65 -11.69
N ILE A 8 -11.69 3.72 -11.98
CA ILE A 8 -10.86 4.44 -11.01
C ILE A 8 -10.63 5.89 -11.49
N PRO A 9 -10.69 6.91 -10.63
CA PRO A 9 -10.45 8.29 -11.05
C PRO A 9 -9.06 8.55 -11.62
N LYS A 10 -8.05 7.86 -11.08
CA LYS A 10 -6.64 7.97 -11.50
C LYS A 10 -6.05 6.58 -11.68
N TYR A 11 -5.39 6.34 -12.80
CA TYR A 11 -4.82 5.04 -13.16
C TYR A 11 -3.32 5.15 -13.45
N GLY A 12 -2.49 4.26 -12.91
CA GLY A 12 -1.05 4.19 -13.19
C GLY A 12 -0.23 5.40 -12.73
N LEU A 13 -0.83 6.33 -11.98
CA LEU A 13 -0.17 7.50 -11.42
C LEU A 13 0.51 7.16 -10.08
N ILE A 14 1.09 8.19 -9.43
CA ILE A 14 1.76 8.01 -8.13
C ILE A 14 0.73 7.82 -7.03
N GLY A 15 0.70 6.62 -6.46
CA GLY A 15 -0.19 6.23 -5.35
C GLY A 15 -0.31 4.72 -5.28
N GLY A 16 -0.49 4.16 -4.08
CA GLY A 16 -0.57 2.70 -3.90
C GLY A 16 -1.78 2.09 -4.63
N ALA A 17 -2.94 2.73 -4.53
CA ALA A 17 -4.15 2.28 -5.20
C ALA A 17 -4.05 2.37 -6.73
N GLU A 18 -3.55 3.50 -7.24
CA GLU A 18 -3.40 3.75 -8.67
C GLU A 18 -2.43 2.76 -9.33
N GLN A 19 -1.32 2.44 -8.65
CA GLN A 19 -0.37 1.43 -9.11
C GLN A 19 -0.94 0.02 -9.02
N PHE A 20 -1.63 -0.30 -7.91
CA PHE A 20 -2.31 -1.58 -7.76
C PHE A 20 -3.27 -1.86 -8.93
N VAL A 21 -4.12 -0.90 -9.26
CA VAL A 21 -5.12 -1.07 -10.34
C VAL A 21 -4.43 -1.26 -11.68
N ALA A 22 -3.37 -0.50 -11.95
CA ALA A 22 -2.64 -0.62 -13.20
C ALA A 22 -1.97 -1.99 -13.32
N GLU A 23 -1.18 -2.42 -12.34
CA GLU A 23 -0.53 -3.74 -12.34
C GLU A 23 -1.54 -4.88 -12.47
N LEU A 24 -2.65 -4.83 -11.72
CA LEU A 24 -3.69 -5.85 -11.78
C LEU A 24 -4.36 -5.90 -13.15
N THR A 25 -4.81 -4.74 -13.66
CA THR A 25 -5.59 -4.68 -14.90
C THR A 25 -4.77 -5.12 -16.11
N GLU A 26 -3.54 -4.61 -16.23
CA GLU A 26 -2.64 -4.96 -17.34
C GLU A 26 -2.32 -6.46 -17.34
N LYS A 27 -2.02 -7.04 -16.19
CA LYS A 27 -1.76 -8.47 -16.07
C LYS A 27 -3.00 -9.32 -16.32
N LEU A 28 -4.19 -8.89 -15.87
CA LEU A 28 -5.45 -9.57 -16.15
C LEU A 28 -5.76 -9.55 -17.65
N ALA A 29 -5.58 -8.42 -18.34
CA ALA A 29 -5.82 -8.29 -19.76
C ALA A 29 -4.96 -9.28 -20.57
N VAL A 30 -3.66 -9.33 -20.28
CA VAL A 30 -2.73 -10.27 -20.93
C VAL A 30 -3.09 -11.73 -20.63
N LYS A 31 -3.42 -12.04 -19.35
CA LYS A 31 -3.65 -13.42 -18.91
C LYS A 31 -4.97 -14.01 -19.40
N THR A 32 -6.03 -13.19 -19.45
CA THR A 32 -7.38 -13.69 -19.74
C THR A 32 -7.78 -13.52 -21.20
N GLY A 33 -7.14 -12.62 -21.92
CA GLY A 33 -7.55 -12.23 -23.28
C GLY A 33 -8.92 -11.58 -23.33
N HIS A 34 -9.46 -11.08 -22.21
CA HIS A 34 -10.70 -10.32 -22.16
C HIS A 34 -10.48 -8.87 -22.62
N ASP A 35 -11.55 -8.20 -23.06
CA ASP A 35 -11.51 -6.80 -23.43
C ASP A 35 -11.63 -5.91 -22.20
N PHE A 36 -10.57 -5.16 -21.88
CA PHE A 36 -10.56 -4.25 -20.74
C PHE A 36 -10.71 -2.80 -21.17
N LEU A 37 -11.74 -2.14 -20.63
CA LEU A 37 -11.94 -0.70 -20.72
C LEU A 37 -11.73 -0.06 -19.35
N VAL A 38 -10.81 0.89 -19.24
CA VAL A 38 -10.59 1.68 -18.02
C VAL A 38 -11.31 3.02 -18.11
N CYS A 39 -12.28 3.21 -17.23
CA CYS A 39 -12.98 4.48 -17.02
C CYS A 39 -12.21 5.31 -15.98
N ALA A 40 -11.47 6.33 -16.43
CA ALA A 40 -10.66 7.17 -15.55
C ALA A 40 -10.74 8.66 -15.93
N ASN A 41 -10.43 9.56 -14.98
CA ASN A 41 -10.29 10.98 -15.28
C ASN A 41 -8.87 11.31 -15.78
N ARG A 42 -7.85 10.65 -15.19
CA ARG A 42 -6.44 10.79 -15.57
C ARG A 42 -5.77 9.43 -15.54
N TRP A 43 -4.87 9.18 -16.47
CA TRP A 43 -4.12 7.92 -16.51
C TRP A 43 -2.72 8.09 -17.09
N GLN A 44 -1.89 7.12 -16.76
CA GLN A 44 -0.64 6.84 -17.43
C GLN A 44 -0.73 5.42 -17.97
N THR A 45 -0.61 5.28 -19.29
CA THR A 45 -0.66 3.98 -19.96
C THR A 45 0.61 3.19 -19.68
N LEU A 46 0.48 1.90 -19.35
CA LEU A 46 1.61 0.99 -19.19
C LEU A 46 1.77 0.09 -20.40
N SER A 47 0.67 -0.25 -21.08
CA SER A 47 0.68 -1.09 -22.30
C SER A 47 -0.47 -0.72 -23.24
N SER A 48 -0.52 -1.38 -24.40
CA SER A 48 -1.64 -1.28 -25.36
C SER A 48 -2.75 -2.31 -25.11
N ALA A 49 -2.65 -3.11 -24.05
CA ALA A 49 -3.61 -4.17 -23.76
C ALA A 49 -4.95 -3.65 -23.18
N VAL A 50 -5.00 -2.37 -22.84
CA VAL A 50 -6.14 -1.74 -22.15
C VAL A 50 -6.59 -0.49 -22.89
N ILE A 51 -7.89 -0.36 -23.08
CA ILE A 51 -8.52 0.82 -23.70
C ILE A 51 -8.94 1.79 -22.59
N PHE A 52 -8.79 3.10 -22.81
CA PHE A 52 -9.16 4.13 -21.84
C PHE A 52 -10.31 5.02 -22.30
N HIS A 53 -11.20 5.33 -21.37
CA HIS A 53 -12.24 6.33 -21.56
C HIS A 53 -12.18 7.39 -20.45
N LYS A 54 -12.20 8.67 -20.87
CA LYS A 54 -12.12 9.80 -19.95
C LYS A 54 -13.46 10.10 -19.29
N ILE A 55 -13.52 9.96 -17.97
CA ILE A 55 -14.69 10.34 -17.17
C ILE A 55 -14.48 11.74 -16.58
N PRO A 56 -15.39 12.69 -16.82
CA PRO A 56 -15.32 14.03 -16.23
C PRO A 56 -15.47 14.00 -14.70
N ILE A 57 -14.81 14.94 -14.03
CA ILE A 57 -14.93 15.18 -12.58
C ILE A 57 -15.10 16.67 -12.34
N PHE A 58 -16.12 17.05 -11.56
CA PHE A 58 -16.24 18.42 -11.04
C PHE A 58 -15.41 18.53 -9.76
N SER A 59 -14.28 19.24 -9.82
CA SER A 59 -13.41 19.45 -8.67
C SER A 59 -13.86 20.59 -7.76
N PHE A 60 -14.77 21.44 -8.25
CA PHE A 60 -15.36 22.56 -7.52
C PHE A 60 -16.87 22.68 -7.80
N PRO A 61 -17.68 22.88 -6.74
CA PRO A 61 -17.32 22.77 -5.33
C PRO A 61 -16.93 21.33 -4.96
N LYS A 62 -16.00 21.18 -4.01
CA LYS A 62 -15.32 19.91 -3.70
C LYS A 62 -16.28 18.74 -3.36
N PHE A 63 -17.43 19.02 -2.76
CA PHE A 63 -18.43 17.99 -2.42
C PHE A 63 -19.05 17.31 -3.64
N LEU A 64 -18.93 17.88 -4.84
CA LEU A 64 -19.38 17.26 -6.10
C LEU A 64 -18.35 16.30 -6.70
N THR A 65 -17.12 16.24 -6.19
CA THR A 65 -16.05 15.44 -6.80
C THR A 65 -16.43 13.96 -6.93
N THR A 66 -16.80 13.30 -5.84
CA THR A 66 -17.19 11.88 -5.87
C THR A 66 -18.54 11.67 -6.58
N PRO A 67 -19.61 12.45 -6.29
CA PRO A 67 -20.89 12.30 -7.01
C PRO A 67 -20.82 12.52 -8.52
N SER A 68 -20.05 13.52 -8.99
CA SER A 68 -19.92 13.78 -10.43
C SER A 68 -19.19 12.66 -11.16
N PHE A 69 -18.11 12.12 -10.57
CA PHE A 69 -17.42 10.98 -11.15
C PHE A 69 -18.37 9.77 -11.27
N ALA A 70 -19.09 9.44 -10.20
CA ALA A 70 -20.04 8.34 -10.19
C ALA A 70 -21.18 8.54 -11.21
N TYR A 71 -21.70 9.77 -11.32
CA TYR A 71 -22.77 10.11 -12.29
C TYR A 71 -22.31 9.92 -13.74
N PHE A 72 -21.17 10.50 -14.10
CA PHE A 72 -20.67 10.39 -15.48
C PHE A 72 -20.22 8.96 -15.80
N THR A 73 -19.64 8.24 -14.84
CA THR A 73 -19.33 6.81 -15.00
C THR A 73 -20.60 6.01 -15.29
N ARG A 74 -21.66 6.17 -14.47
CA ARG A 74 -22.94 5.48 -14.70
C ARG A 74 -23.52 5.80 -16.08
N ARG A 75 -23.52 7.07 -16.47
CA ARG A 75 -24.05 7.51 -17.77
C ARG A 75 -23.28 6.88 -18.92
N TYR A 76 -21.95 6.81 -18.83
CA TYR A 76 -21.11 6.19 -19.85
C TYR A 76 -21.31 4.67 -19.90
N LEU A 77 -21.26 3.99 -18.76
CA LEU A 77 -21.46 2.54 -18.72
C LEU A 77 -22.84 2.10 -19.19
N ALA A 78 -23.84 2.97 -19.17
CA ALA A 78 -25.18 2.70 -19.71
C ALA A 78 -25.25 2.79 -21.25
N THR A 79 -24.20 3.25 -21.95
CA THR A 79 -24.19 3.34 -23.42
C THR A 79 -23.80 2.03 -24.10
N ASP A 80 -23.35 1.04 -23.32
CA ASP A 80 -22.86 -0.24 -23.82
C ASP A 80 -23.10 -1.34 -22.78
N VAL A 81 -22.98 -2.61 -23.20
CA VAL A 81 -23.15 -3.77 -22.32
C VAL A 81 -21.77 -4.25 -21.84
N TYR A 82 -21.60 -4.30 -20.52
CA TYR A 82 -20.41 -4.86 -19.88
C TYR A 82 -20.76 -6.13 -19.14
N ASP A 83 -20.01 -7.19 -19.41
CA ASP A 83 -20.18 -8.48 -18.72
C ASP A 83 -19.81 -8.36 -17.23
N LEU A 84 -18.81 -7.53 -16.92
CA LEU A 84 -18.36 -7.29 -15.56
C LEU A 84 -17.90 -5.83 -15.35
N ILE A 85 -18.31 -5.22 -14.23
CA ILE A 85 -17.86 -3.91 -13.78
C ILE A 85 -17.08 -4.08 -12.49
N HIS A 86 -15.75 -3.84 -12.55
CA HIS A 86 -14.86 -3.84 -11.39
C HIS A 86 -14.47 -2.41 -11.02
N THR A 87 -14.88 -1.95 -9.86
CA THR A 87 -14.52 -0.61 -9.40
C THR A 87 -13.49 -0.62 -8.29
N HIS A 88 -12.69 0.43 -8.26
CA HIS A 88 -11.70 0.72 -7.23
C HIS A 88 -11.99 2.04 -6.50
N ASP A 89 -13.13 2.67 -6.84
CA ASP A 89 -13.64 3.86 -6.16
C ASP A 89 -15.17 3.80 -6.09
N ARG A 90 -15.77 4.76 -5.42
CA ARG A 90 -17.20 4.84 -5.13
C ARG A 90 -17.98 5.26 -6.37
N ILE A 91 -18.83 4.36 -6.86
CA ILE A 91 -19.75 4.58 -7.98
C ILE A 91 -21.15 4.04 -7.63
N PHE A 92 -22.15 4.23 -8.51
CA PHE A 92 -23.52 3.81 -8.20
C PHE A 92 -23.76 2.30 -8.37
N SER A 93 -23.05 1.63 -9.24
CA SER A 93 -23.24 0.20 -9.53
C SER A 93 -21.95 -0.44 -9.98
N ALA A 94 -21.61 -1.61 -9.41
CA ALA A 94 -20.49 -2.44 -9.79
C ALA A 94 -20.76 -3.90 -9.39
N ASP A 95 -20.10 -4.85 -10.05
CA ASP A 95 -20.12 -6.26 -9.68
C ASP A 95 -19.07 -6.57 -8.60
N ILE A 96 -17.89 -5.94 -8.70
CA ILE A 96 -16.78 -6.10 -7.77
C ILE A 96 -16.29 -4.72 -7.32
N PHE A 97 -16.03 -4.58 -6.01
CA PHE A 97 -15.39 -3.39 -5.45
C PHE A 97 -14.14 -3.77 -4.67
N THR A 98 -12.95 -3.36 -5.14
CA THR A 98 -11.70 -3.49 -4.39
C THR A 98 -11.50 -2.28 -3.48
N LEU A 99 -11.38 -2.55 -2.18
CA LEU A 99 -11.29 -1.56 -1.10
C LEU A 99 -9.83 -1.16 -0.88
N HIS A 100 -9.39 -0.05 -1.50
CA HIS A 100 -8.07 0.54 -1.26
C HIS A 100 -8.01 1.46 -0.04
N GLY A 101 -9.15 1.77 0.51
CA GLY A 101 -9.34 2.58 1.71
C GLY A 101 -10.23 1.88 2.71
N ILE A 102 -10.48 2.57 3.82
CA ILE A 102 -11.47 2.18 4.82
C ILE A 102 -12.72 3.05 4.68
N PRO A 103 -13.85 2.70 5.32
CA PRO A 103 -15.05 3.51 5.29
C PRO A 103 -14.77 4.98 5.57
N HIS A 104 -15.25 5.85 4.70
CA HIS A 104 -14.88 7.27 4.74
C HIS A 104 -15.24 7.94 6.07
N ARG A 105 -16.38 7.54 6.65
CA ARG A 105 -16.81 8.03 7.98
C ARG A 105 -15.83 7.62 9.07
N TYR A 106 -15.39 6.35 9.06
CA TYR A 106 -14.39 5.85 9.99
C TYR A 106 -13.07 6.59 9.84
N TRP A 107 -12.59 6.78 8.59
CA TRP A 107 -11.37 7.52 8.28
C TRP A 107 -11.37 8.93 8.88
N VAL A 108 -12.47 9.68 8.69
CA VAL A 108 -12.55 11.06 9.17
C VAL A 108 -12.60 11.11 10.69
N ARG A 109 -13.38 10.23 11.34
CA ARG A 109 -13.57 10.24 12.79
C ARG A 109 -12.39 9.68 13.56
N ASN A 110 -11.87 8.53 13.14
CA ASN A 110 -10.92 7.74 13.93
C ASN A 110 -9.46 7.98 13.53
N VAL A 111 -9.19 8.22 12.25
CA VAL A 111 -7.81 8.43 11.77
C VAL A 111 -7.48 9.92 11.65
N ARG A 112 -8.34 10.71 11.01
CA ARG A 112 -8.12 12.17 10.89
C ARG A 112 -8.54 12.94 12.13
N GLN A 113 -9.42 12.40 12.96
CA GLN A 113 -9.97 13.01 14.18
C GLN A 113 -10.52 14.43 13.92
N LYS A 114 -11.30 14.58 12.86
CA LYS A 114 -11.87 15.87 12.40
C LYS A 114 -13.40 15.78 12.28
N LYS A 115 -14.05 16.94 12.34
CA LYS A 115 -15.45 17.06 11.98
C LYS A 115 -15.61 16.82 10.47
N MET A 116 -16.71 16.16 10.09
CA MET A 116 -17.02 15.90 8.69
C MET A 116 -17.39 17.17 7.96
N SER A 117 -16.71 17.47 6.86
CA SER A 117 -17.07 18.51 5.89
C SER A 117 -18.19 18.04 4.97
N LEU A 118 -18.78 18.94 4.16
CA LEU A 118 -19.77 18.57 3.13
C LEU A 118 -19.20 17.52 2.15
N TYR A 119 -17.92 17.64 1.78
CA TYR A 119 -17.23 16.64 0.98
C TYR A 119 -17.21 15.27 1.67
N ASP A 120 -16.91 15.23 2.96
CA ASP A 120 -16.85 13.98 3.71
C ASP A 120 -18.25 13.34 3.84
N ILE A 121 -19.29 14.16 4.05
CA ILE A 121 -20.68 13.71 4.12
C ILE A 121 -21.13 13.10 2.78
N THR A 122 -20.90 13.80 1.66
CA THR A 122 -21.29 13.29 0.34
C THR A 122 -20.51 12.05 -0.05
N THR A 123 -19.22 11.98 0.27
CA THR A 123 -18.39 10.80 0.01
C THR A 123 -18.86 9.59 0.82
N ALA A 124 -19.15 9.77 2.11
CA ALA A 124 -19.68 8.72 2.97
C ALA A 124 -21.09 8.26 2.55
N TRP A 125 -21.91 9.19 2.09
CA TRP A 125 -23.23 8.87 1.54
C TRP A 125 -23.13 8.03 0.26
N MET A 126 -22.24 8.41 -0.67
CA MET A 126 -21.98 7.65 -1.89
C MET A 126 -21.47 6.23 -1.59
N GLU A 127 -20.56 6.12 -0.62
CA GLU A 127 -20.04 4.83 -0.18
C GLU A 127 -21.14 3.94 0.37
N LYS A 128 -21.97 4.46 1.30
CA LYS A 128 -23.10 3.72 1.86
C LYS A 128 -24.06 3.26 0.76
N LYS A 129 -24.41 4.16 -0.16
CA LYS A 129 -25.29 3.85 -1.28
C LYS A 129 -24.72 2.74 -2.16
N MET A 130 -23.43 2.81 -2.48
CA MET A 130 -22.76 1.79 -3.25
C MET A 130 -22.74 0.43 -2.53
N VAL A 131 -22.42 0.41 -1.24
CA VAL A 131 -22.32 -0.85 -0.49
C VAL A 131 -23.68 -1.50 -0.31
N MET A 132 -24.74 -0.71 -0.04
CA MET A 132 -26.08 -1.22 0.31
C MET A 132 -26.99 -1.43 -0.89
N ASP A 133 -26.92 -0.55 -1.90
CA ASP A 133 -27.95 -0.44 -2.97
C ASP A 133 -27.41 -0.84 -4.35
N SER A 134 -26.10 -1.03 -4.54
CA SER A 134 -25.51 -1.22 -5.88
C SER A 134 -25.71 -2.59 -6.49
N GLY A 135 -26.13 -3.57 -5.69
CA GLY A 135 -26.12 -4.98 -6.11
C GLY A 135 -24.72 -5.60 -6.21
N CYS A 136 -23.70 -4.96 -5.62
CA CYS A 136 -22.33 -5.45 -5.64
C CYS A 136 -22.25 -6.90 -5.10
N ARG A 137 -21.59 -7.76 -5.87
CA ARG A 137 -21.53 -9.21 -5.60
C ARG A 137 -20.33 -9.57 -4.74
N LYS A 138 -19.22 -8.86 -4.91
CA LYS A 138 -17.97 -9.12 -4.17
C LYS A 138 -17.30 -7.81 -3.75
N PHE A 139 -16.84 -7.78 -2.49
CA PHE A 139 -15.98 -6.74 -1.94
C PHE A 139 -14.61 -7.36 -1.65
N ILE A 140 -13.54 -6.78 -2.16
CA ILE A 140 -12.19 -7.29 -1.98
C ILE A 140 -11.40 -6.30 -1.12
N ALA A 141 -11.13 -6.68 0.11
CA ALA A 141 -10.27 -5.89 0.99
C ALA A 141 -8.79 -6.22 0.74
N VAL A 142 -7.92 -5.21 0.85
CA VAL A 142 -6.48 -5.39 0.63
C VAL A 142 -5.75 -5.95 1.87
N SER A 143 -6.42 -6.07 3.01
CA SER A 143 -5.91 -6.65 4.25
C SER A 143 -7.04 -7.05 5.20
N GLU A 144 -6.76 -7.92 6.18
CA GLU A 144 -7.71 -8.23 7.25
C GLU A 144 -8.03 -6.97 8.09
N LEU A 145 -7.07 -6.07 8.28
CA LEU A 145 -7.32 -4.77 8.91
C LEU A 145 -8.40 -3.97 8.17
N THR A 146 -8.28 -3.85 6.85
CA THR A 146 -9.28 -3.16 6.02
C THR A 146 -10.63 -3.85 6.04
N LYS A 147 -10.64 -5.20 5.96
CA LYS A 147 -11.86 -6.01 6.05
C LYS A 147 -12.58 -5.82 7.38
N GLY A 148 -11.86 -5.91 8.50
CA GLY A 148 -12.44 -5.73 9.84
C GLY A 148 -13.12 -4.37 9.97
N ILE A 149 -12.41 -3.28 9.67
CA ILE A 149 -12.97 -1.93 9.73
C ILE A 149 -14.16 -1.75 8.76
N PHE A 150 -14.11 -2.39 7.59
CA PHE A 150 -15.21 -2.32 6.63
C PHE A 150 -16.46 -3.04 7.16
N LEU A 151 -16.30 -4.21 7.77
CA LEU A 151 -17.39 -4.98 8.34
C LEU A 151 -17.97 -4.37 9.62
N ASP A 152 -17.17 -3.64 10.40
CA ASP A 152 -17.68 -2.87 11.54
C ASP A 152 -18.69 -1.79 11.10
N GLU A 153 -18.48 -1.16 9.93
CA GLU A 153 -19.43 -0.17 9.39
C GLU A 153 -20.56 -0.82 8.57
N TYR A 154 -20.28 -1.98 7.89
CA TYR A 154 -21.22 -2.66 6.98
C TYR A 154 -21.32 -4.17 7.25
N PRO A 155 -21.84 -4.61 8.40
CA PRO A 155 -21.87 -6.03 8.77
C PRO A 155 -22.75 -6.89 7.85
N THR A 156 -23.75 -6.31 7.21
CA THR A 156 -24.71 -7.02 6.35
C THR A 156 -24.11 -7.60 5.06
N VAL A 157 -22.91 -7.20 4.69
CA VAL A 157 -22.24 -7.70 3.47
C VAL A 157 -21.11 -8.68 3.76
N GLN A 158 -21.03 -9.23 4.98
CA GLN A 158 -19.95 -10.11 5.45
C GLN A 158 -19.63 -11.26 4.49
N GLU A 159 -20.67 -11.97 4.00
CA GLU A 159 -20.52 -13.12 3.10
C GLU A 159 -19.95 -12.74 1.71
N LYS A 160 -19.97 -11.45 1.38
CA LYS A 160 -19.46 -10.94 0.10
C LYS A 160 -18.04 -10.42 0.19
N VAL A 161 -17.44 -10.36 1.40
CA VAL A 161 -16.11 -9.74 1.63
C VAL A 161 -15.02 -10.80 1.72
N SER A 162 -14.03 -10.69 0.85
CA SER A 162 -12.80 -11.50 0.92
C SER A 162 -11.55 -10.62 0.97
N VAL A 163 -10.42 -11.21 1.35
CA VAL A 163 -9.13 -10.50 1.39
C VAL A 163 -8.23 -11.01 0.29
N ILE A 164 -7.69 -10.08 -0.51
CA ILE A 164 -6.60 -10.34 -1.43
C ILE A 164 -5.52 -9.27 -1.21
N HIS A 165 -4.40 -9.70 -0.64
CA HIS A 165 -3.27 -8.80 -0.44
C HIS A 165 -2.68 -8.35 -1.79
N PRO A 166 -2.14 -7.13 -1.89
CA PRO A 166 -1.36 -6.70 -3.05
C PRO A 166 -0.14 -7.59 -3.29
N GLY A 167 0.34 -7.59 -4.53
CA GLY A 167 1.51 -8.35 -4.93
C GLY A 167 2.76 -7.50 -5.11
N VAL A 168 3.90 -8.18 -5.27
CA VAL A 168 5.17 -7.58 -5.65
C VAL A 168 5.71 -8.24 -6.93
N ASN A 169 6.41 -7.48 -7.77
CA ASN A 169 7.14 -8.03 -8.93
C ASN A 169 8.57 -8.40 -8.49
N LEU A 170 8.83 -9.67 -8.28
CA LEU A 170 10.17 -10.14 -7.81
C LEU A 170 11.27 -9.85 -8.82
N SER A 171 10.96 -9.81 -10.10
CA SER A 171 11.93 -9.45 -11.15
C SER A 171 12.56 -8.07 -10.94
N ASP A 172 11.85 -7.13 -10.32
CA ASP A 172 12.38 -5.81 -10.00
C ASP A 172 13.53 -5.86 -8.97
N TYR A 173 13.58 -6.92 -8.15
CA TYR A 173 14.56 -7.13 -7.07
C TYR A 173 15.68 -8.12 -7.45
N THR A 174 15.56 -8.73 -8.63
CA THR A 174 16.57 -9.63 -9.19
C THR A 174 17.59 -8.79 -9.95
N ILE A 175 18.68 -8.42 -9.27
CA ILE A 175 19.77 -7.64 -9.85
C ILE A 175 20.99 -8.54 -9.96
N SER A 176 21.66 -8.51 -11.12
CA SER A 176 22.81 -9.38 -11.44
C SER A 176 23.98 -9.22 -10.45
N ASP A 177 24.18 -8.03 -9.92
CA ASP A 177 25.23 -7.73 -8.93
C ASP A 177 24.63 -6.92 -7.77
N ARG A 178 24.00 -7.64 -6.85
CA ARG A 178 23.40 -7.04 -5.65
C ARG A 178 24.45 -6.41 -4.74
N GLU A 179 25.62 -7.06 -4.63
CA GLU A 179 26.68 -6.55 -3.77
C GLU A 179 27.26 -5.24 -4.30
N ALA A 180 27.51 -5.12 -5.60
CA ALA A 180 27.94 -3.85 -6.19
C ALA A 180 26.91 -2.72 -5.98
N VAL A 181 25.62 -3.01 -6.06
CA VAL A 181 24.57 -2.02 -5.74
C VAL A 181 24.63 -1.62 -4.27
N ARG A 182 24.81 -2.59 -3.35
CA ARG A 182 24.94 -2.34 -1.91
C ARG A 182 26.13 -1.44 -1.62
N VAL A 183 27.28 -1.79 -2.13
CA VAL A 183 28.53 -1.02 -1.95
C VAL A 183 28.36 0.40 -2.47
N LYS A 184 27.90 0.55 -3.71
CA LYS A 184 27.73 1.86 -4.35
C LYS A 184 26.81 2.81 -3.57
N ILE A 185 25.65 2.30 -3.08
CA ILE A 185 24.72 3.13 -2.31
C ILE A 185 25.31 3.49 -0.95
N ARG A 186 25.98 2.55 -0.27
CA ARG A 186 26.60 2.80 1.03
C ARG A 186 27.74 3.83 0.92
N GLU A 187 28.61 3.69 -0.04
CA GLU A 187 29.69 4.66 -0.32
C GLU A 187 29.14 6.07 -0.60
N ALA A 188 28.09 6.18 -1.41
CA ALA A 188 27.46 7.47 -1.74
C ALA A 188 26.96 8.24 -0.51
N TYR A 189 26.66 7.54 0.58
CA TYR A 189 26.20 8.13 1.85
C TYR A 189 27.22 8.03 2.99
N GLY A 190 28.45 7.58 2.72
CA GLY A 190 29.48 7.42 3.74
C GLY A 190 29.11 6.39 4.82
N ILE A 191 28.41 5.30 4.44
CA ILE A 191 27.99 4.23 5.34
C ILE A 191 28.99 3.08 5.27
N GLY A 192 29.49 2.65 6.41
CA GLY A 192 30.43 1.55 6.50
C GLY A 192 29.85 0.23 5.99
N PRO A 193 30.69 -0.71 5.48
CA PRO A 193 30.21 -1.97 4.89
C PRO A 193 29.41 -2.83 5.89
N ASN A 194 29.79 -2.81 7.15
CA ASN A 194 29.16 -3.57 8.24
C ASN A 194 28.31 -2.71 9.18
N GLU A 195 28.15 -1.41 8.91
CA GLU A 195 27.31 -0.52 9.70
C GLU A 195 25.84 -0.82 9.42
N PRO A 196 25.00 -1.14 10.43
CA PRO A 196 23.59 -1.43 10.23
C PRO A 196 22.86 -0.27 9.59
N LEU A 197 22.12 -0.54 8.50
CA LEU A 197 21.34 0.46 7.76
C LEU A 197 19.85 0.13 7.84
N LEU A 198 19.09 0.96 8.53
CA LEU A 198 17.64 0.91 8.54
C LEU A 198 17.10 1.72 7.36
N ALA A 199 16.00 1.25 6.77
CA ALA A 199 15.26 1.96 5.73
C ALA A 199 13.86 2.34 6.21
N PHE A 200 13.45 3.55 5.87
CA PHE A 200 12.10 4.07 6.00
C PHE A 200 11.72 4.75 4.68
N ALA A 201 10.53 4.44 4.14
CA ALA A 201 10.06 5.06 2.91
C ALA A 201 8.62 5.53 3.03
N SER A 202 8.34 6.81 2.74
CA SER A 202 7.00 7.38 2.83
C SER A 202 6.84 8.69 2.08
N MET A 203 5.62 8.93 1.57
CA MET A 203 5.18 10.26 1.08
C MET A 203 4.54 11.12 2.17
N ASN A 204 4.47 10.62 3.42
CA ASN A 204 3.96 11.35 4.59
C ASN A 204 4.64 10.83 5.85
N PHE A 205 5.69 11.50 6.31
CA PHE A 205 6.50 11.08 7.45
C PHE A 205 5.71 11.06 8.77
N GLU A 206 4.73 11.96 8.92
CA GLU A 206 3.94 12.08 10.15
C GLU A 206 3.01 10.88 10.35
N ILE A 207 2.21 10.55 9.34
CA ILE A 207 1.29 9.39 9.43
C ILE A 207 2.09 8.08 9.56
N LYS A 208 3.31 8.03 8.99
CA LYS A 208 4.14 6.81 9.00
C LYS A 208 5.06 6.67 10.20
N GLY A 209 4.95 7.59 11.19
CA GLY A 209 5.55 7.46 12.51
C GLY A 209 7.07 7.60 12.52
N LEU A 210 7.62 8.50 11.69
CA LEU A 210 9.07 8.78 11.71
C LEU A 210 9.55 9.34 13.04
N ASP A 211 8.71 10.04 13.78
CA ASP A 211 8.99 10.54 15.12
C ASP A 211 9.24 9.41 16.13
N PHE A 212 8.40 8.38 16.15
CA PHE A 212 8.60 7.21 17.01
C PHE A 212 9.89 6.48 16.69
N ILE A 213 10.22 6.36 15.39
CA ILE A 213 11.48 5.75 14.94
C ILE A 213 12.68 6.55 15.44
N ILE A 214 12.69 7.88 15.28
CA ILE A 214 13.79 8.73 15.72
C ILE A 214 13.99 8.64 17.24
N ASN A 215 12.92 8.63 18.02
CA ASN A 215 13.00 8.50 19.47
C ASN A 215 13.59 7.12 19.87
N ALA A 216 13.19 6.04 19.23
CA ALA A 216 13.75 4.71 19.45
C ALA A 216 15.24 4.64 19.08
N LEU A 217 15.64 5.28 17.99
CA LEU A 217 17.05 5.37 17.59
C LEU A 217 17.89 6.19 18.58
N GLY A 218 17.32 7.26 19.19
CA GLY A 218 17.96 8.00 20.28
C GLY A 218 18.30 7.09 21.45
N LYS A 219 17.36 6.22 21.82
CA LYS A 219 17.58 5.23 22.88
C LYS A 219 18.58 4.15 22.46
N LEU A 220 18.51 3.67 21.22
CA LEU A 220 19.48 2.71 20.70
C LEU A 220 20.90 3.26 20.74
N LYS A 221 21.10 4.53 20.40
CA LYS A 221 22.39 5.21 20.50
C LYS A 221 22.89 5.31 21.95
N SER A 222 22.01 5.56 22.92
CA SER A 222 22.37 5.59 24.34
C SER A 222 22.87 4.21 24.85
N ARG A 223 22.41 3.13 24.21
CA ARG A 223 22.92 1.76 24.40
C ARG A 223 24.24 1.45 23.64
N LYS A 224 24.83 2.49 23.00
CA LYS A 224 26.12 2.44 22.27
C LYS A 224 26.10 1.57 20.99
N TYR A 225 24.93 1.38 20.38
CA TYR A 225 24.85 0.74 19.08
C TYR A 225 25.17 1.74 17.94
N SER A 226 25.92 1.27 16.93
CA SER A 226 26.11 1.98 15.67
C SER A 226 24.98 1.64 14.71
N PHE A 227 24.51 2.61 13.95
CA PHE A 227 23.46 2.44 12.92
C PHE A 227 23.37 3.69 12.04
N ARG A 228 22.71 3.51 10.89
CA ARG A 228 22.24 4.62 10.05
C ARG A 228 20.76 4.40 9.74
N LEU A 229 20.00 5.49 9.56
CA LEU A 229 18.63 5.47 9.06
C LEU A 229 18.56 6.22 7.74
N LEU A 230 18.09 5.56 6.69
CA LEU A 230 17.80 6.13 5.39
C LEU A 230 16.31 6.44 5.31
N VAL A 231 15.98 7.73 5.10
CA VAL A 231 14.61 8.25 5.04
C VAL A 231 14.32 8.68 3.61
N ALA A 232 13.58 7.84 2.87
CA ALA A 232 13.17 8.12 1.50
C ALA A 232 11.74 8.68 1.45
N GLY A 233 11.52 9.68 0.59
CA GLY A 233 10.20 10.22 0.32
C GLY A 233 10.02 11.69 0.58
N LYS A 234 8.83 12.09 1.04
CA LYS A 234 8.46 13.51 1.22
C LYS A 234 7.84 13.75 2.59
N GLY A 235 8.30 14.81 3.25
CA GLY A 235 7.78 15.28 4.54
C GLY A 235 8.44 16.58 4.97
N ASN A 236 8.14 17.06 6.17
CA ASN A 236 8.77 18.24 6.75
C ASN A 236 10.16 17.88 7.31
N THR A 237 11.16 17.82 6.44
CA THR A 237 12.54 17.44 6.80
C THR A 237 13.08 18.25 7.95
N SER A 238 12.85 19.59 7.97
CA SER A 238 13.31 20.47 9.06
C SER A 238 12.74 20.10 10.42
N LYS A 239 11.47 19.66 10.51
CA LYS A 239 10.85 19.15 11.74
C LYS A 239 11.63 17.95 12.26
N TYR A 240 11.88 16.97 11.37
CA TYR A 240 12.51 15.70 11.75
C TYR A 240 14.02 15.82 11.97
N THR A 241 14.70 16.75 11.30
CA THR A 241 16.11 17.09 11.62
C THR A 241 16.23 17.65 13.03
N ARG A 242 15.34 18.58 13.41
CA ARG A 242 15.32 19.09 14.81
C ARG A 242 15.03 18.00 15.84
N LEU A 243 14.07 17.11 15.55
CA LEU A 243 13.78 15.98 16.44
C LEU A 243 15.00 15.06 16.57
N ALA A 244 15.69 14.77 15.46
CA ALA A 244 16.91 13.98 15.46
C ALA A 244 18.05 14.63 16.27
N GLN A 245 18.19 15.95 16.19
CA GLN A 245 19.14 16.71 17.03
C GLN A 245 18.79 16.57 18.53
N GLN A 246 17.52 16.73 18.90
CA GLN A 246 17.07 16.55 20.28
C GLN A 246 17.29 15.13 20.80
N ALA A 247 17.10 14.11 19.93
CA ALA A 247 17.37 12.72 20.25
C ALA A 247 18.86 12.34 20.16
N GLY A 248 19.75 13.28 19.76
CA GLY A 248 21.20 13.03 19.62
C GLY A 248 21.59 12.15 18.44
N VAL A 249 20.73 11.98 17.43
CA VAL A 249 20.94 11.06 16.28
C VAL A 249 20.97 11.76 14.91
N ALA A 250 21.13 13.08 14.86
CA ALA A 250 21.06 13.82 13.60
C ALA A 250 22.08 13.32 12.57
N GLU A 251 23.31 13.00 12.99
CA GLU A 251 24.38 12.46 12.14
C GLU A 251 24.10 11.05 11.61
N ASN A 252 23.15 10.33 12.23
CA ASN A 252 22.79 8.97 11.87
C ASN A 252 21.68 8.93 10.82
N ILE A 253 20.99 10.05 10.52
CA ILE A 253 19.81 10.09 9.66
C ILE A 253 20.13 10.73 8.32
N ILE A 254 19.81 10.03 7.24
CA ILE A 254 20.05 10.44 5.86
C ILE A 254 18.69 10.64 5.17
N PHE A 255 18.36 11.88 4.81
CA PHE A 255 17.17 12.20 4.02
C PHE A 255 17.52 12.20 2.53
N THR A 256 17.02 11.21 1.78
CA THR A 256 17.29 11.08 0.34
C THR A 256 16.39 11.94 -0.54
N GLY A 257 15.29 12.46 0.03
CA GLY A 257 14.19 13.01 -0.76
C GLY A 257 13.39 11.92 -1.46
N LYS A 258 12.55 12.32 -2.42
CA LYS A 258 11.74 11.38 -3.19
C LYS A 258 12.62 10.59 -4.17
N LEU A 259 12.53 9.27 -4.12
CA LEU A 259 13.15 8.35 -5.07
C LEU A 259 12.10 7.81 -6.06
N ASP A 260 12.50 7.53 -7.27
CA ASP A 260 11.73 6.70 -8.19
C ASP A 260 11.77 5.22 -7.75
N LYS A 261 10.93 4.38 -8.33
CA LYS A 261 10.82 2.97 -7.98
C LYS A 261 12.16 2.23 -8.07
N ARG A 262 12.92 2.43 -9.15
CA ARG A 262 14.20 1.75 -9.37
C ARG A 262 15.24 2.14 -8.32
N ASN A 263 15.33 3.42 -7.99
CA ASN A 263 16.26 3.91 -6.98
C ASN A 263 15.80 3.48 -5.57
N LEU A 264 14.51 3.50 -5.26
CA LEU A 264 13.99 3.00 -3.98
C LEU A 264 14.36 1.52 -3.76
N ILE A 265 14.18 0.66 -4.78
CA ILE A 265 14.58 -0.74 -4.72
C ILE A 265 16.08 -0.88 -4.42
N ARG A 266 16.95 -0.10 -5.10
CA ARG A 266 18.40 -0.12 -4.83
C ARG A 266 18.72 0.25 -3.39
N HIS A 267 18.00 1.21 -2.82
CA HIS A 267 18.17 1.61 -1.42
C HIS A 267 17.70 0.52 -0.46
N TYR A 268 16.61 -0.18 -0.76
CA TYR A 268 16.22 -1.37 0.00
C TYR A 268 17.28 -2.47 -0.07
N LEU A 269 17.82 -2.77 -1.26
CA LEU A 269 18.89 -3.78 -1.42
C LEU A 269 20.19 -3.43 -0.68
N ALA A 270 20.45 -2.12 -0.44
CA ALA A 270 21.57 -1.64 0.34
C ALA A 270 21.33 -1.65 1.85
N SER A 271 20.09 -1.79 2.28
CA SER A 271 19.67 -1.74 3.68
C SER A 271 19.64 -3.11 4.34
N ASP A 272 19.48 -3.13 5.66
CA ASP A 272 19.44 -4.34 6.47
C ASP A 272 18.07 -4.56 7.14
N ILE A 273 17.38 -3.52 7.55
CA ILE A 273 16.10 -3.55 8.28
C ILE A 273 15.16 -2.54 7.66
N TYR A 274 13.89 -2.89 7.52
CA TYR A 274 12.84 -1.93 7.19
C TYR A 274 12.01 -1.59 8.42
N ILE A 275 11.72 -0.31 8.65
CA ILE A 275 10.90 0.12 9.78
C ILE A 275 9.84 1.15 9.38
N MET A 276 8.57 0.92 9.79
CA MET A 276 7.44 1.84 9.57
C MET A 276 6.41 1.73 10.69
N LEU A 277 6.35 2.72 11.56
CA LEU A 277 5.45 2.75 12.72
C LEU A 277 4.21 3.60 12.43
N SER A 278 3.51 3.27 11.35
CA SER A 278 2.39 4.06 10.84
C SER A 278 1.21 4.12 11.81
N ALA A 279 0.62 5.32 11.96
CA ALA A 279 -0.66 5.47 12.66
C ALA A 279 -1.80 4.73 11.94
N PHE A 280 -1.73 4.63 10.60
CA PHE A 280 -2.64 3.85 9.79
C PHE A 280 -2.11 3.63 8.36
N ASP A 281 -2.26 2.41 7.85
CA ASP A 281 -2.08 2.08 6.43
C ASP A 281 -2.98 0.90 6.06
N THR A 282 -3.76 1.01 4.99
CA THR A 282 -4.67 -0.05 4.54
C THR A 282 -3.95 -1.35 4.19
N PHE A 283 -2.74 -1.25 3.62
CA PHE A 283 -1.84 -2.38 3.43
C PHE A 283 -0.39 -1.99 3.75
N GLY A 284 0.18 -0.99 3.06
CA GLY A 284 1.60 -0.64 3.16
C GLY A 284 2.45 -1.41 2.16
N MET A 285 2.25 -1.17 0.87
CA MET A 285 3.00 -1.80 -0.25
C MET A 285 4.51 -1.82 -0.01
N VAL A 286 5.05 -0.72 0.54
CA VAL A 286 6.47 -0.56 0.85
C VAL A 286 7.01 -1.62 1.83
N VAL A 287 6.15 -2.21 2.67
CA VAL A 287 6.52 -3.31 3.57
C VAL A 287 6.82 -4.58 2.76
N LEU A 288 5.90 -4.96 1.85
CA LEU A 288 6.09 -6.12 0.98
C LEU A 288 7.27 -5.91 0.02
N GLU A 289 7.46 -4.69 -0.48
CA GLU A 289 8.60 -4.28 -1.30
C GLU A 289 9.93 -4.45 -0.54
N ALA A 290 9.98 -4.04 0.72
CA ALA A 290 11.14 -4.23 1.58
C ALA A 290 11.41 -5.72 1.84
N MET A 291 10.36 -6.52 2.10
CA MET A 291 10.49 -7.98 2.25
C MET A 291 11.01 -8.63 0.97
N ALA A 292 10.61 -8.16 -0.21
CA ALA A 292 11.13 -8.63 -1.50
C ALA A 292 12.63 -8.33 -1.68
N ALA A 293 13.10 -7.21 -1.11
CA ALA A 293 14.54 -6.91 -1.04
C ALA A 293 15.28 -7.75 0.03
N GLY A 294 14.57 -8.57 0.81
CA GLY A 294 15.14 -9.41 1.88
C GLY A 294 15.30 -8.67 3.20
N LEU A 295 14.55 -7.60 3.45
CA LEU A 295 14.62 -6.89 4.73
C LEU A 295 13.61 -7.48 5.72
N PRO A 296 14.03 -7.92 6.92
CA PRO A 296 13.12 -8.12 8.03
C PRO A 296 12.47 -6.79 8.39
N VAL A 297 11.19 -6.81 8.78
CA VAL A 297 10.39 -5.61 8.94
C VAL A 297 9.97 -5.37 10.38
N ILE A 298 9.94 -4.10 10.81
CA ILE A 298 9.32 -3.67 12.07
C ILE A 298 8.19 -2.71 11.71
N ILE A 299 6.95 -3.11 11.96
CA ILE A 299 5.78 -2.32 11.60
C ILE A 299 4.80 -2.18 12.77
N SER A 300 3.94 -1.17 12.73
CA SER A 300 2.85 -1.05 13.71
C SER A 300 1.69 -2.00 13.39
N SER A 301 0.90 -2.33 14.40
CA SER A 301 -0.33 -3.14 14.27
C SER A 301 -1.42 -2.48 13.40
N ASN A 302 -1.27 -1.19 13.10
CA ASN A 302 -2.18 -0.41 12.26
C ASN A 302 -1.80 -0.40 10.76
N VAL A 303 -0.86 -1.28 10.36
CA VAL A 303 -0.46 -1.49 8.96
C VAL A 303 -1.04 -2.82 8.48
N GLY A 304 -1.80 -2.82 7.38
CA GLY A 304 -2.45 -4.02 6.87
C GLY A 304 -1.48 -5.14 6.46
N ALA A 305 -0.25 -4.80 6.04
CA ALA A 305 0.80 -5.79 5.75
C ALA A 305 1.21 -6.63 6.98
N LYS A 306 0.71 -6.31 8.19
CA LYS A 306 0.88 -7.17 9.37
C LYS A 306 0.37 -8.60 9.13
N ASP A 307 -0.60 -8.76 8.24
CA ASP A 307 -1.13 -10.07 7.84
C ASP A 307 -0.04 -11.00 7.27
N LEU A 308 1.05 -10.42 6.76
CA LEU A 308 2.21 -11.13 6.20
C LEU A 308 3.36 -11.26 7.20
N VAL A 309 3.30 -10.55 8.33
CA VAL A 309 4.38 -10.55 9.32
C VAL A 309 4.14 -11.65 10.36
N ARG A 310 5.10 -12.56 10.44
CA ARG A 310 5.17 -13.58 11.47
C ARG A 310 6.19 -13.18 12.50
N GLU A 311 5.70 -12.95 13.74
CA GLU A 311 6.51 -12.47 14.86
C GLU A 311 7.72 -13.39 15.10
N ASN A 312 8.93 -12.81 15.20
CA ASN A 312 10.21 -13.49 15.34
C ASN A 312 10.63 -14.40 14.16
N GLU A 313 9.90 -14.41 13.05
CA GLU A 313 10.24 -15.20 11.86
C GLU A 313 10.72 -14.32 10.71
N ASN A 314 9.94 -13.31 10.30
CA ASN A 314 10.26 -12.40 9.19
C ASN A 314 10.14 -10.92 9.57
N GLY A 315 9.72 -10.59 10.80
CA GLY A 315 9.56 -9.23 11.28
C GLY A 315 8.96 -9.16 12.67
N PHE A 316 8.58 -7.94 13.04
CA PHE A 316 7.93 -7.61 14.31
C PHE A 316 6.74 -6.69 14.08
N VAL A 317 5.65 -6.93 14.83
CA VAL A 317 4.46 -6.07 14.86
C VAL A 317 4.38 -5.35 16.20
N ILE A 318 4.42 -4.03 16.19
CA ILE A 318 4.39 -3.17 17.37
C ILE A 318 2.95 -2.72 17.64
N ALA A 319 2.40 -3.09 18.78
CA ALA A 319 1.06 -2.68 19.19
C ALA A 319 1.03 -1.23 19.67
N ASP A 320 1.99 -0.86 20.52
CA ASP A 320 2.16 0.50 21.05
C ASP A 320 3.44 1.15 20.52
N THR A 321 3.30 1.96 19.47
CA THR A 321 4.42 2.66 18.84
C THR A 321 5.00 3.78 19.70
N SER A 322 4.29 4.24 20.73
CA SER A 322 4.77 5.25 21.68
C SER A 322 5.74 4.65 22.70
N ASN A 323 5.70 3.33 22.91
CA ASN A 323 6.63 2.64 23.79
C ASN A 323 8.00 2.48 23.11
N THR A 324 8.83 3.49 23.28
CA THR A 324 10.18 3.58 22.71
C THR A 324 11.06 2.39 23.09
N GLU A 325 10.88 1.81 24.29
CA GLU A 325 11.65 0.65 24.76
C GLU A 325 11.40 -0.57 23.88
N ILE A 326 10.12 -0.92 23.66
CA ILE A 326 9.74 -2.07 22.83
C ILE A 326 10.30 -1.93 21.42
N VAL A 327 10.17 -0.73 20.82
CA VAL A 327 10.69 -0.48 19.47
C VAL A 327 12.21 -0.67 19.42
N THR A 328 12.92 -0.10 20.42
CA THR A 328 14.37 -0.22 20.53
C THR A 328 14.83 -1.68 20.66
N ASP A 329 14.17 -2.45 21.52
CA ASP A 329 14.49 -3.88 21.75
C ASP A 329 14.29 -4.71 20.47
N LYS A 330 13.25 -4.41 19.66
CA LYS A 330 13.04 -5.09 18.38
C LYS A 330 14.11 -4.73 17.34
N ILE A 331 14.55 -3.47 17.30
CA ILE A 331 15.66 -3.06 16.45
C ILE A 331 16.94 -3.80 16.91
N GLU A 332 17.26 -3.74 18.20
CA GLU A 332 18.45 -4.40 18.78
C GLU A 332 18.51 -5.88 18.45
N ARG A 333 17.38 -6.60 18.54
CA ARG A 333 17.31 -8.02 18.16
C ARG A 333 17.66 -8.27 16.70
N LEU A 334 17.33 -7.33 15.79
CA LEU A 334 17.68 -7.45 14.36
C LEU A 334 19.11 -7.01 14.06
N LEU A 335 19.85 -6.45 15.03
CA LEU A 335 21.28 -6.19 14.90
C LEU A 335 22.14 -7.45 15.17
N ASP A 336 21.55 -8.48 15.79
CA ASP A 336 22.21 -9.80 15.89
C ASP A 336 22.26 -10.47 14.51
N LYS A 337 23.46 -10.83 14.06
CA LYS A 337 23.70 -11.34 12.71
C LYS A 337 22.93 -12.62 12.39
N ASN A 338 22.78 -13.54 13.34
CA ASN A 338 22.10 -14.82 13.14
C ASN A 338 20.59 -14.61 13.03
N THR A 339 20.03 -13.79 13.91
CA THR A 339 18.61 -13.39 13.88
C THR A 339 18.30 -12.66 12.58
N HIS A 340 19.12 -11.67 12.21
CA HIS A 340 18.97 -10.93 10.96
C HIS A 340 18.98 -11.86 9.75
N TRP A 341 19.99 -12.70 9.60
CA TRP A 341 20.11 -13.62 8.47
C TRP A 341 18.90 -14.54 8.32
N ARG A 342 18.47 -15.15 9.44
CA ARG A 342 17.28 -16.03 9.45
C ARG A 342 16.01 -15.27 9.04
N MET A 343 15.79 -14.10 9.64
CA MET A 343 14.58 -13.31 9.38
C MET A 343 14.58 -12.68 7.98
N SER A 344 15.73 -12.31 7.44
CA SER A 344 15.92 -11.84 6.08
C SER A 344 15.47 -12.88 5.05
N ARG A 345 15.89 -14.14 5.22
CA ARG A 345 15.47 -15.25 4.36
C ARG A 345 13.97 -15.50 4.43
N ALA A 346 13.40 -15.45 5.62
CA ALA A 346 11.97 -15.63 5.82
C ALA A 346 11.15 -14.48 5.22
N ALA A 347 11.65 -13.23 5.28
CA ALA A 347 11.04 -12.08 4.63
C ALA A 347 10.99 -12.26 3.10
N SER A 348 12.12 -12.63 2.48
CA SER A 348 12.17 -12.95 1.04
C SER A 348 11.22 -14.09 0.66
N ALA A 349 11.16 -15.16 1.46
CA ALA A 349 10.24 -16.27 1.22
C ALA A 349 8.77 -15.84 1.31
N THR A 350 8.43 -14.95 2.24
CA THR A 350 7.08 -14.38 2.34
C THR A 350 6.75 -13.54 1.08
N ALA A 351 7.66 -12.70 0.63
CA ALA A 351 7.45 -11.91 -0.58
C ALA A 351 7.27 -12.79 -1.83
N SER A 352 8.00 -13.91 -1.94
CA SER A 352 7.89 -14.83 -3.08
C SER A 352 6.53 -15.54 -3.15
N GLN A 353 5.81 -15.66 -2.04
CA GLN A 353 4.45 -16.19 -1.98
C GLN A 353 3.38 -15.12 -2.27
N ASN A 354 3.75 -13.85 -2.31
CA ASN A 354 2.84 -12.72 -2.49
C ASN A 354 3.21 -11.90 -3.75
N THR A 355 3.31 -12.60 -4.89
CA THR A 355 3.60 -11.96 -6.18
C THR A 355 2.34 -11.47 -6.88
N TRP A 356 2.48 -10.53 -7.81
CA TRP A 356 1.38 -10.10 -8.67
C TRP A 356 0.75 -11.26 -9.46
N ASP A 357 1.53 -12.25 -9.84
CA ASP A 357 1.00 -13.41 -10.58
C ASP A 357 0.03 -14.23 -9.71
N HIS A 358 0.35 -14.43 -8.43
CA HIS A 358 -0.58 -15.05 -7.47
C HIS A 358 -1.84 -14.21 -7.22
N VAL A 359 -1.70 -12.88 -7.18
CA VAL A 359 -2.85 -11.96 -7.04
C VAL A 359 -3.77 -12.07 -8.26
N VAL A 360 -3.20 -12.05 -9.46
CA VAL A 360 -3.94 -12.17 -10.72
C VAL A 360 -4.71 -13.49 -10.78
N GLU A 361 -4.11 -14.62 -10.36
CA GLU A 361 -4.81 -15.92 -10.29
C GLU A 361 -6.09 -15.83 -9.44
N LYS A 362 -5.99 -15.23 -8.25
CA LYS A 362 -7.14 -15.06 -7.35
C LYS A 362 -8.23 -14.19 -8.00
N TYR A 363 -7.85 -13.10 -8.68
CA TYR A 363 -8.83 -12.24 -9.37
C TYR A 363 -9.45 -12.93 -10.59
N VAL A 364 -8.71 -13.76 -11.32
CA VAL A 364 -9.25 -14.60 -12.41
C VAL A 364 -10.35 -15.53 -11.89
N GLN A 365 -10.15 -16.15 -10.72
CA GLN A 365 -11.15 -17.01 -10.09
C GLN A 365 -12.41 -16.21 -9.73
N ILE A 366 -12.24 -15.04 -9.07
CA ILE A 366 -13.37 -14.16 -8.72
C ILE A 366 -14.13 -13.69 -9.96
N TYR A 367 -13.43 -13.31 -11.01
CA TYR A 367 -14.07 -12.89 -12.27
C TYR A 367 -14.90 -14.01 -12.87
N ARG A 368 -14.38 -15.25 -12.92
CA ARG A 368 -15.12 -16.43 -13.38
C ARG A 368 -16.39 -16.68 -12.56
N GLU A 369 -16.29 -16.65 -11.22
CA GLU A 369 -17.44 -16.82 -10.34
C GLU A 369 -18.52 -15.76 -10.60
N VAL A 370 -18.13 -14.49 -10.69
CA VAL A 370 -19.08 -13.38 -10.91
C VAL A 370 -19.73 -13.47 -12.29
N LEU A 371 -18.96 -13.76 -13.36
CA LEU A 371 -19.48 -13.92 -14.71
C LEU A 371 -20.47 -15.10 -14.82
N GLN A 372 -20.16 -16.25 -14.20
CA GLN A 372 -21.05 -17.40 -14.18
C GLN A 372 -22.37 -17.12 -13.43
N ASN A 373 -22.29 -16.41 -12.32
CA ASN A 373 -23.49 -16.06 -11.53
C ASN A 373 -24.39 -15.06 -12.27
N LYS A 374 -23.81 -14.12 -13.03
CA LYS A 374 -24.59 -13.17 -13.86
C LYS A 374 -25.31 -13.84 -15.05
N GLN A 375 -24.84 -14.97 -15.51
CA GLN A 375 -25.51 -15.75 -16.58
C GLN A 375 -26.67 -16.58 -16.07
N ARG A 376 -26.76 -16.78 -14.75
CA ARG A 376 -27.83 -17.57 -14.11
C ARG A 376 -29.00 -16.73 -13.59
N ASP A 377 -28.77 -15.45 -13.36
CA ASP A 377 -29.77 -14.44 -12.97
C ASP A 377 -30.48 -13.85 -14.21
#